data_90a52c6ef8435899e41c4e3d0b79db67
#
_entry.id   90a52c6ef8435899e41c4e3d0b79db67
#
_cell.length_a   1.000
_cell.length_b   1.000
_cell.length_c   1.000
_cell.angle_alpha   90.00
_cell.angle_beta   90.00
_cell.angle_gamma   90.00
#
_symmetry.space_group_name_H-M   'P 1'
#
loop_
_entity.id
_entity.type
_entity.pdbx_description
1 polymer ?
#
loop_
_entity_poly.entity_id
_entity_poly.type
_entity_poly.pdbx_seq_one_letter_code
_entity_poly.pdbx_strand_id
1 'polypeptide(L)'
;MIALGLELMLRTGQRGGEVFMMEWGDVDEASGWWTIPGTKAKNGATHRVPLTKAVLALLAEARVAGSGPDGLVLVGREGGSFHSRAVKAVSKLRNAGVITGDYMRHDLRRTVMTTLGMLGFSEEVISKVCNHTTRGPRATAVYARYDYDREKREALETWGRHLDGLLTGQTSRVVPFAGRRPRST
;
A
#
# COMPACT_ATOMS: atom_id res chain seq x y z
N MET A 1 -14.01 -0.99 10.03
CA MET A 1 -12.56 -1.12 10.30
C MET A 1 -11.86 -2.17 9.44
N ILE A 2 -12.34 -3.43 9.29
CA ILE A 2 -11.66 -4.43 8.43
C ILE A 2 -11.65 -3.99 6.96
N ALA A 3 -12.79 -3.54 6.43
CA ALA A 3 -12.87 -3.02 5.06
C ALA A 3 -11.90 -1.86 4.85
N LEU A 4 -11.87 -0.92 5.76
CA LEU A 4 -10.97 0.23 5.77
C LEU A 4 -9.49 -0.20 5.77
N GLY A 5 -9.14 -1.20 6.59
CA GLY A 5 -7.79 -1.76 6.59
C GLY A 5 -7.41 -2.46 5.28
N LEU A 6 -8.33 -3.19 4.66
CA LEU A 6 -8.11 -3.81 3.35
C LEU A 6 -7.97 -2.74 2.24
N GLU A 7 -8.76 -1.67 2.30
CA GLU A 7 -8.64 -0.56 1.36
C GLU A 7 -7.32 0.20 1.54
N LEU A 8 -6.90 0.46 2.78
CA LEU A 8 -5.57 1.02 3.06
C LEU A 8 -4.45 0.14 2.48
N MET A 9 -4.55 -1.19 2.65
CA MET A 9 -3.59 -2.12 2.02
C MET A 9 -3.57 -1.97 0.50
N LEU A 10 -4.75 -1.91 -0.14
CA LEU A 10 -4.87 -1.77 -1.59
C LEU A 10 -4.34 -0.43 -2.08
N ARG A 11 -4.64 0.67 -1.39
CA ARG A 11 -4.22 2.02 -1.81
C ARG A 11 -2.74 2.31 -1.55
N THR A 12 -2.14 1.67 -0.55
CA THR A 12 -0.74 1.91 -0.18
C THR A 12 0.23 0.82 -0.65
N GLY A 13 -0.28 -0.37 -0.98
CA GLY A 13 0.55 -1.52 -1.30
C GLY A 13 1.31 -2.09 -0.10
N GLN A 14 1.01 -1.65 1.15
CA GLN A 14 1.75 -2.10 2.33
C GLN A 14 1.26 -3.46 2.83
N ARG A 15 2.08 -4.12 3.66
CA ARG A 15 1.74 -5.43 4.24
C ARG A 15 0.63 -5.28 5.28
N GLY A 16 -0.26 -6.27 5.35
CA GLY A 16 -1.36 -6.25 6.31
C GLY A 16 -0.90 -6.11 7.77
N GLY A 17 0.22 -6.71 8.14
CA GLY A 17 0.81 -6.53 9.47
C GLY A 17 1.19 -5.07 9.74
N GLU A 18 1.77 -4.39 8.76
CA GLU A 18 2.17 -2.98 8.87
C GLU A 18 0.93 -2.07 8.96
N VAL A 19 -0.07 -2.28 8.08
CA VAL A 19 -1.31 -1.49 8.07
C VAL A 19 -2.13 -1.67 9.35
N PHE A 20 -2.25 -2.90 9.84
CA PHE A 20 -3.05 -3.16 11.05
C PHE A 20 -2.34 -2.79 12.35
N MET A 21 -1.05 -2.51 12.31
CA MET A 21 -0.25 -2.00 13.42
C MET A 21 0.09 -0.50 13.25
N MET A 22 -0.61 0.19 12.35
CA MET A 22 -0.47 1.63 12.16
C MET A 22 -0.96 2.37 13.41
N GLU A 23 -0.12 3.26 13.92
CA GLU A 23 -0.43 4.15 15.03
C GLU A 23 -0.51 5.59 14.54
N TRP A 24 -1.34 6.40 15.20
CA TRP A 24 -1.43 7.83 14.88
C TRP A 24 -0.11 8.56 15.06
N GLY A 25 0.75 8.10 15.99
CA GLY A 25 2.09 8.65 16.18
C GLY A 25 3.04 8.44 14.99
N ASP A 26 2.74 7.46 14.12
CA ASP A 26 3.51 7.18 12.91
C ASP A 26 3.02 7.99 11.69
N VAL A 27 1.89 8.72 11.82
CA VAL A 27 1.18 9.39 10.73
C VAL A 27 1.35 10.90 10.84
N ASP A 28 2.02 11.50 9.87
CA ASP A 28 2.12 12.96 9.70
C ASP A 28 1.22 13.40 8.55
N GLU A 29 -0.02 13.77 8.89
CA GLU A 29 -1.02 14.21 7.90
C GLU A 29 -0.63 15.54 7.26
N ALA A 30 0.08 16.41 7.98
CA ALA A 30 0.47 17.73 7.49
C ALA A 30 1.53 17.63 6.39
N SER A 31 2.54 16.79 6.56
CA SER A 31 3.55 16.51 5.52
C SER A 31 3.09 15.45 4.51
N GLY A 32 2.02 14.72 4.80
CA GLY A 32 1.45 13.68 3.96
C GLY A 32 2.30 12.41 3.93
N TRP A 33 2.76 11.95 5.10
CA TRP A 33 3.58 10.74 5.23
C TRP A 33 3.15 9.86 6.39
N TRP A 34 3.18 8.56 6.15
CA TRP A 34 3.17 7.53 7.17
C TRP A 34 4.56 6.90 7.26
N THR A 35 5.17 6.96 8.43
CA THR A 35 6.48 6.38 8.69
C THR A 35 6.33 5.07 9.46
N ILE A 36 6.65 3.96 8.82
CA ILE A 36 6.67 2.64 9.44
C ILE A 36 8.03 2.48 10.13
N PRO A 37 8.11 2.45 11.47
CA PRO A 37 9.38 2.24 12.17
C PRO A 37 10.00 0.88 11.82
N GLY A 38 11.31 0.78 11.82
CA GLY A 38 12.02 -0.48 11.56
C GLY A 38 11.58 -1.61 12.49
N THR A 39 11.20 -1.31 13.73
CA THR A 39 10.67 -2.27 14.71
C THR A 39 9.34 -2.89 14.28
N LYS A 40 8.53 -2.19 13.47
CA LYS A 40 7.25 -2.67 12.92
C LYS A 40 7.39 -3.21 11.48
N ALA A 41 8.48 -2.86 10.79
CA ALA A 41 8.72 -3.27 9.41
C ALA A 41 9.28 -4.70 9.34
N LYS A 42 8.76 -5.53 8.45
CA LYS A 42 9.19 -6.94 8.32
C LYS A 42 10.70 -7.11 8.02
N ASN A 43 11.31 -6.13 7.36
CA ASN A 43 12.74 -6.15 6.98
C ASN A 43 13.65 -5.38 7.94
N GLY A 44 13.10 -4.85 9.05
CA GLY A 44 13.84 -4.09 10.05
C GLY A 44 14.23 -2.67 9.64
N ALA A 45 13.89 -2.23 8.44
CA ALA A 45 14.23 -0.90 7.95
C ALA A 45 13.03 0.06 8.05
N THR A 46 13.27 1.28 8.53
CA THR A 46 12.26 2.35 8.51
C THR A 46 11.80 2.61 7.08
N HIS A 47 10.50 2.75 6.91
CA HIS A 47 9.89 2.94 5.60
C HIS A 47 8.87 4.08 5.61
N ARG A 48 8.98 5.01 4.65
CA ARG A 48 8.05 6.12 4.48
C ARG A 48 7.09 5.84 3.32
N VAL A 49 5.81 5.96 3.61
CA VAL A 49 4.70 5.74 2.67
C VAL A 49 3.98 7.07 2.45
N PRO A 50 3.86 7.57 1.20
CA PRO A 50 3.12 8.80 0.93
C PRO A 50 1.62 8.59 1.13
N LEU A 51 0.99 9.53 1.81
CA LEU A 51 -0.45 9.58 2.03
C LEU A 51 -1.11 10.34 0.88
N THR A 52 -1.75 9.63 -0.04
CA THR A 52 -2.56 10.25 -1.09
C THR A 52 -3.86 10.82 -0.52
N LYS A 53 -4.54 11.69 -1.27
CA LYS A 53 -5.84 12.27 -0.84
C LYS A 53 -6.84 11.20 -0.41
N ALA A 54 -6.93 10.09 -1.15
CA ALA A 54 -7.81 8.98 -0.83
C ALA A 54 -7.40 8.28 0.49
N VAL A 55 -6.10 8.10 0.73
CA VAL A 55 -5.60 7.54 1.99
C VAL A 55 -5.91 8.47 3.16
N LEU A 56 -5.71 9.79 3.00
CA LEU A 56 -6.05 10.77 4.03
C LEU A 56 -7.56 10.76 4.35
N ALA A 57 -8.43 10.58 3.35
CA ALA A 57 -9.87 10.45 3.58
C ALA A 57 -10.21 9.20 4.41
N LEU A 58 -9.57 8.06 4.15
CA LEU A 58 -9.73 6.83 4.94
C LEU A 58 -9.21 7.01 6.37
N LEU A 59 -8.12 7.73 6.57
CA LEU A 59 -7.61 8.05 7.90
C LEU A 59 -8.59 8.96 8.67
N ALA A 60 -9.19 9.93 7.99
CA ALA A 60 -10.24 10.77 8.60
C ALA A 60 -11.46 9.94 9.02
N GLU A 61 -11.90 8.97 8.19
CA GLU A 61 -12.95 8.03 8.55
C GLU A 61 -12.56 7.17 9.78
N ALA A 62 -11.31 6.68 9.82
CA ALA A 62 -10.81 5.95 10.97
C ALA A 62 -10.85 6.79 12.26
N ARG A 63 -10.50 8.07 12.16
CA ARG A 63 -10.49 9.00 13.30
C ARG A 63 -11.89 9.20 13.88
N VAL A 64 -12.91 9.33 13.03
CA VAL A 64 -14.31 9.43 13.45
C VAL A 64 -14.78 8.16 14.17
N ALA A 65 -14.31 7.00 13.76
CA ALA A 65 -14.63 5.72 14.39
C ALA A 65 -13.94 5.50 15.75
N GLY A 66 -13.03 6.39 16.14
CA GLY A 66 -12.29 6.38 17.41
C GLY A 66 -10.92 5.71 17.30
N SER A 67 -9.99 6.14 18.16
CA SER A 67 -8.67 5.53 18.27
C SER A 67 -8.72 4.27 19.12
N GLY A 68 -7.86 3.29 18.79
CA GLY A 68 -7.69 2.09 19.58
C GLY A 68 -6.84 2.29 20.83
N PRO A 69 -6.73 1.26 21.68
CA PRO A 69 -5.72 1.20 22.70
C PRO A 69 -4.34 1.42 22.03
N ASP A 70 -3.45 2.03 22.72
CA ASP A 70 -2.08 2.32 22.24
C ASP A 70 -2.00 3.21 20.99
N GLY A 71 -3.03 4.01 20.72
CA GLY A 71 -3.02 4.96 19.61
C GLY A 71 -3.20 4.33 18.22
N LEU A 72 -3.62 3.08 18.13
CA LEU A 72 -3.86 2.40 16.85
C LEU A 72 -4.91 3.12 15.99
N VAL A 73 -4.63 3.25 14.69
CA VAL A 73 -5.55 3.82 13.70
C VAL A 73 -6.76 2.92 13.47
N LEU A 74 -6.54 1.62 13.39
CA LEU A 74 -7.58 0.64 13.11
C LEU A 74 -8.01 -0.09 14.38
N VAL A 75 -9.16 0.32 14.91
CA VAL A 75 -9.71 -0.24 16.15
C VAL A 75 -10.56 -1.47 15.90
N GLY A 76 -10.37 -2.49 16.70
CA GLY A 76 -11.28 -3.64 16.74
C GLY A 76 -12.17 -3.61 17.97
N ARG A 77 -13.46 -3.84 17.79
CA ARG A 77 -14.46 -3.90 18.87
C ARG A 77 -14.30 -5.07 19.85
N GLU A 78 -13.52 -6.09 19.49
CA GLU A 78 -13.35 -7.30 20.31
C GLU A 78 -11.89 -7.75 20.26
N GLY A 79 -11.41 -8.33 21.35
CA GLY A 79 -10.07 -8.90 21.48
C GLY A 79 -9.75 -9.90 20.37
N GLY A 80 -8.51 -9.91 19.93
CA GLY A 80 -8.03 -10.78 18.86
C GLY A 80 -7.31 -10.00 17.77
N SER A 81 -6.36 -10.65 17.15
CA SER A 81 -5.52 -10.07 16.10
C SER A 81 -6.38 -9.63 14.91
N PHE A 82 -6.20 -8.39 14.46
CA PHE A 82 -6.81 -7.87 13.22
C PHE A 82 -6.53 -8.77 12.02
N HIS A 83 -5.37 -9.41 12.01
CA HIS A 83 -4.98 -10.40 11.03
C HIS A 83 -6.01 -11.54 10.91
N SER A 84 -6.36 -12.16 12.03
CA SER A 84 -7.32 -13.27 12.06
C SER A 84 -8.70 -12.83 11.62
N ARG A 85 -9.13 -11.62 11.97
CA ARG A 85 -10.43 -11.07 11.58
C ARG A 85 -10.51 -10.72 10.10
N ALA A 86 -9.45 -10.17 9.53
CA ALA A 86 -9.37 -9.90 8.09
C ALA A 86 -9.42 -11.21 7.28
N VAL A 87 -8.74 -12.26 7.74
CA VAL A 87 -8.83 -13.61 7.11
C VAL A 87 -10.27 -14.13 7.18
N LYS A 88 -10.93 -14.05 8.35
CA LYS A 88 -12.32 -14.48 8.51
C LYS A 88 -13.29 -13.67 7.63
N ALA A 89 -13.08 -12.36 7.49
CA ALA A 89 -13.90 -11.50 6.62
C ALA A 89 -13.80 -11.92 5.15
N VAL A 90 -12.58 -12.13 4.64
CA VAL A 90 -12.35 -12.63 3.29
C VAL A 90 -12.99 -14.01 3.08
N SER A 91 -12.86 -14.91 4.06
CA SER A 91 -13.50 -16.23 4.01
C SER A 91 -15.03 -16.13 3.96
N LYS A 92 -15.63 -15.21 4.74
CA LYS A 92 -17.09 -14.96 4.68
C LYS A 92 -17.55 -14.49 3.30
N LEU A 93 -16.81 -13.57 2.68
CA LEU A 93 -17.13 -13.07 1.32
C LEU A 93 -17.00 -14.18 0.28
N ARG A 94 -16.00 -15.06 0.42
CA ARG A 94 -15.85 -16.24 -0.44
C ARG A 94 -17.02 -17.21 -0.28
N ASN A 95 -17.37 -17.56 0.95
CA ASN A 95 -18.49 -18.47 1.23
C ASN A 95 -19.84 -17.90 0.78
N ALA A 96 -19.98 -16.57 0.73
CA ALA A 96 -21.15 -15.87 0.20
C ALA A 96 -21.12 -15.74 -1.35
N GLY A 97 -20.10 -16.27 -2.03
CA GLY A 97 -19.97 -16.18 -3.49
C GLY A 97 -19.64 -14.77 -4.03
N VAL A 98 -19.31 -13.83 -3.15
CA VAL A 98 -18.94 -12.46 -3.54
C VAL A 98 -17.53 -12.43 -4.14
N ILE A 99 -16.65 -13.28 -3.63
CA ILE A 99 -15.28 -13.45 -4.14
C ILE A 99 -15.16 -14.86 -4.70
N THR A 100 -14.74 -14.94 -5.97
CA THR A 100 -14.46 -16.21 -6.66
C THR A 100 -12.96 -16.49 -6.69
N GLY A 101 -12.57 -17.75 -6.46
CA GLY A 101 -11.17 -18.18 -6.50
C GLY A 101 -10.42 -18.08 -5.17
N ASP A 102 -9.15 -18.48 -5.18
CA ASP A 102 -8.25 -18.53 -4.02
C ASP A 102 -7.61 -17.17 -3.71
N TYR A 103 -8.45 -16.18 -3.48
CA TYR A 103 -7.99 -14.84 -3.14
C TYR A 103 -7.45 -14.77 -1.72
N MET A 104 -6.23 -14.22 -1.59
CA MET A 104 -5.58 -13.97 -0.31
C MET A 104 -5.31 -12.46 -0.12
N ARG A 105 -5.26 -11.99 1.14
CA ARG A 105 -4.93 -10.59 1.44
C ARG A 105 -3.65 -10.09 0.77
N HIS A 106 -2.66 -10.98 0.62
CA HIS A 106 -1.39 -10.62 -0.02
C HIS A 106 -1.57 -10.28 -1.50
N ASP A 107 -2.65 -10.74 -2.12
CA ASP A 107 -2.94 -10.45 -3.52
C ASP A 107 -3.31 -8.98 -3.75
N LEU A 108 -3.85 -8.27 -2.72
CA LEU A 108 -4.03 -6.83 -2.80
C LEU A 108 -2.70 -6.12 -3.11
N ARG A 109 -1.66 -6.50 -2.40
CA ARG A 109 -0.32 -5.95 -2.62
C ARG A 109 0.28 -6.40 -3.96
N ARG A 110 0.08 -7.67 -4.35
CA ARG A 110 0.49 -8.16 -5.67
C ARG A 110 -0.19 -7.38 -6.79
N THR A 111 -1.47 -7.08 -6.65
CA THR A 111 -2.23 -6.24 -7.59
C THR A 111 -1.58 -4.87 -7.73
N VAL A 112 -1.28 -4.19 -6.62
CA VAL A 112 -0.59 -2.89 -6.65
C VAL A 112 0.73 -3.00 -7.41
N MET A 113 1.58 -3.96 -7.07
CA MET A 113 2.89 -4.13 -7.70
C MET A 113 2.78 -4.39 -9.20
N THR A 114 1.91 -5.33 -9.58
CA THR A 114 1.70 -5.69 -10.99
C THR A 114 1.15 -4.50 -11.79
N THR A 115 0.17 -3.80 -11.23
CA THR A 115 -0.44 -2.65 -11.93
C THR A 115 0.53 -1.47 -12.03
N LEU A 116 1.35 -1.19 -11.01
CA LEU A 116 2.40 -0.18 -11.12
C LEU A 116 3.38 -0.51 -12.24
N GLY A 117 3.74 -1.79 -12.42
CA GLY A 117 4.54 -2.23 -13.57
C GLY A 117 3.83 -1.98 -14.91
N MET A 118 2.54 -2.30 -14.99
CA MET A 118 1.71 -2.02 -16.19
C MET A 118 1.59 -0.52 -16.48
N LEU A 119 1.60 0.33 -15.43
CA LEU A 119 1.57 1.78 -15.53
C LEU A 119 2.95 2.39 -15.88
N GLY A 120 3.99 1.56 -16.04
CA GLY A 120 5.30 1.96 -16.53
C GLY A 120 6.33 2.33 -15.45
N PHE A 121 6.04 2.07 -14.17
CA PHE A 121 7.02 2.28 -13.10
C PHE A 121 8.09 1.19 -13.11
N SER A 122 9.33 1.58 -12.85
CA SER A 122 10.47 0.65 -12.79
C SER A 122 10.36 -0.28 -11.58
N GLU A 123 10.96 -1.48 -11.70
CA GLU A 123 11.03 -2.45 -10.58
C GLU A 123 11.65 -1.83 -9.33
N GLU A 124 12.60 -0.91 -9.50
CA GLU A 124 13.23 -0.20 -8.38
C GLU A 124 12.22 0.67 -7.63
N VAL A 125 11.43 1.51 -8.34
CA VAL A 125 10.38 2.33 -7.74
C VAL A 125 9.34 1.46 -7.05
N ILE A 126 8.87 0.39 -7.71
CA ILE A 126 7.90 -0.56 -7.16
C ILE A 126 8.44 -1.20 -5.87
N SER A 127 9.72 -1.60 -5.88
CA SER A 127 10.41 -2.16 -4.72
C SER A 127 10.46 -1.16 -3.56
N LYS A 128 10.74 0.12 -3.85
CA LYS A 128 10.76 1.20 -2.85
C LYS A 128 9.36 1.52 -2.33
N VAL A 129 8.34 1.57 -3.17
CA VAL A 129 6.93 1.71 -2.74
C VAL A 129 6.54 0.61 -1.76
N CYS A 130 6.87 -0.61 -2.11
CA CYS A 130 6.45 -1.80 -1.37
C CYS A 130 7.43 -2.23 -0.25
N ASN A 131 8.47 -1.49 0.06
CA ASN A 131 9.48 -1.89 1.05
C ASN A 131 9.98 -3.33 0.83
N HIS A 132 10.27 -3.67 -0.45
CA HIS A 132 10.93 -4.92 -0.80
C HIS A 132 12.44 -4.75 -0.69
N THR A 133 13.10 -5.65 0.01
CA THR A 133 14.56 -5.79 -0.07
C THR A 133 14.91 -6.46 -1.37
N THR A 134 15.35 -5.69 -2.37
CA THR A 134 16.04 -6.24 -3.52
C THR A 134 17.38 -6.78 -3.04
N ARG A 135 17.60 -8.09 -3.19
CA ARG A 135 18.91 -8.71 -3.01
C ARG A 135 19.81 -8.35 -4.22
N GLY A 136 20.17 -7.07 -4.33
CA GLY A 136 21.21 -6.65 -5.25
C GLY A 136 22.60 -6.81 -4.63
N PRO A 137 23.69 -6.80 -5.43
CA PRO A 137 25.05 -6.85 -4.93
C PRO A 137 25.28 -5.75 -3.89
N ARG A 138 25.95 -6.08 -2.77
CA ARG A 138 26.24 -5.15 -1.66
C ARG A 138 26.93 -3.84 -2.08
N ALA A 139 27.60 -3.85 -3.23
CA ALA A 139 28.26 -2.66 -3.79
C ALA A 139 27.28 -1.52 -4.13
N THR A 140 26.03 -1.82 -4.51
CA THR A 140 25.02 -0.81 -4.85
C THR A 140 24.36 -0.20 -3.61
N ALA A 141 24.42 -0.86 -2.45
CA ALA A 141 23.82 -0.39 -1.20
C ALA A 141 24.52 0.87 -0.63
N VAL A 142 25.80 1.10 -0.97
CA VAL A 142 26.58 2.25 -0.50
C VAL A 142 26.11 3.56 -1.13
N TYR A 143 25.50 3.51 -2.33
CA TYR A 143 25.01 4.70 -3.05
C TYR A 143 23.53 5.00 -2.83
N ALA A 144 22.79 4.14 -2.12
CA ALA A 144 21.35 4.26 -1.95
C ALA A 144 20.97 5.23 -0.80
N ARG A 145 21.49 6.47 -0.83
CA ARG A 145 21.03 7.56 0.07
C ARG A 145 19.78 8.27 -0.42
N TYR A 146 19.29 7.93 -1.62
CA TYR A 146 18.10 8.53 -2.20
C TYR A 146 16.84 7.80 -1.74
N ASP A 147 15.92 8.53 -1.11
CA ASP A 147 14.74 7.97 -0.45
C ASP A 147 13.58 7.65 -1.39
N TYR A 148 13.67 8.03 -2.66
CA TYR A 148 12.63 7.84 -3.69
C TYR A 148 11.27 8.44 -3.29
N ASP A 149 11.25 9.43 -2.42
CA ASP A 149 10.00 9.98 -1.88
C ASP A 149 9.11 10.60 -2.97
N ARG A 150 9.71 11.27 -3.95
CA ARG A 150 8.98 11.83 -5.09
C ARG A 150 8.39 10.73 -5.96
N GLU A 151 9.17 9.74 -6.32
CA GLU A 151 8.77 8.63 -7.19
C GLU A 151 7.73 7.74 -6.49
N LYS A 152 7.86 7.49 -5.19
CA LYS A 152 6.86 6.78 -4.40
C LYS A 152 5.52 7.51 -4.39
N ARG A 153 5.53 8.85 -4.24
CA ARG A 153 4.33 9.67 -4.27
C ARG A 153 3.66 9.61 -5.64
N GLU A 154 4.42 9.85 -6.70
CA GLU A 154 3.92 9.79 -8.08
C GLU A 154 3.30 8.40 -8.40
N ALA A 155 3.97 7.32 -7.98
CA ALA A 155 3.50 5.97 -8.18
C ALA A 155 2.15 5.72 -7.47
N LEU A 156 2.03 6.07 -6.19
CA LEU A 156 0.78 5.84 -5.44
C LEU A 156 -0.35 6.77 -5.85
N GLU A 157 -0.06 8.01 -6.27
CA GLU A 157 -1.07 8.90 -6.85
C GLU A 157 -1.58 8.38 -8.20
N THR A 158 -0.69 7.87 -9.05
CA THR A 158 -1.06 7.29 -10.35
C THR A 158 -1.87 6.01 -10.16
N TRP A 159 -1.46 5.14 -9.23
CA TRP A 159 -2.21 3.97 -8.83
C TRP A 159 -3.60 4.35 -8.30
N GLY A 160 -3.68 5.36 -7.41
CA GLY A 160 -4.94 5.84 -6.85
C GLY A 160 -5.93 6.28 -7.93
N ARG A 161 -5.47 7.10 -8.90
CA ARG A 161 -6.31 7.52 -10.05
C ARG A 161 -6.79 6.33 -10.89
N HIS A 162 -5.91 5.36 -11.14
CA HIS A 162 -6.26 4.14 -11.87
C HIS A 162 -7.32 3.32 -11.13
N LEU A 163 -7.14 3.11 -9.83
CA LEU A 163 -8.09 2.39 -8.98
C LEU A 163 -9.45 3.08 -8.93
N ASP A 164 -9.47 4.40 -8.75
CA ASP A 164 -10.71 5.17 -8.72
C ASP A 164 -11.44 5.09 -10.07
N GLY A 165 -10.72 5.10 -11.18
CA GLY A 165 -11.28 4.87 -12.51
C GLY A 165 -11.94 3.50 -12.66
N LEU A 166 -11.32 2.44 -12.13
CA LEU A 166 -11.91 1.09 -12.12
C LEU A 166 -13.18 1.03 -11.27
N LEU A 167 -13.18 1.67 -10.10
CA LEU A 167 -14.33 1.67 -9.18
C LEU A 167 -15.52 2.47 -9.71
N THR A 168 -15.27 3.51 -10.50
CA THR A 168 -16.32 4.36 -11.12
C THR A 168 -16.76 3.86 -12.51
N GLY A 169 -16.19 2.77 -13.01
CA GLY A 169 -16.45 2.28 -14.36
C GLY A 169 -15.89 3.17 -15.47
N GLN A 170 -15.14 4.20 -15.11
CA GLN A 170 -14.40 5.02 -16.06
C GLN A 170 -13.11 4.29 -16.42
N THR A 171 -13.11 3.57 -17.54
CA THR A 171 -11.89 2.96 -18.06
C THR A 171 -10.91 4.08 -18.42
N SER A 172 -10.00 4.41 -17.49
CA SER A 172 -8.84 5.21 -17.86
C SER A 172 -8.06 4.41 -18.90
N ARG A 173 -7.98 4.96 -20.11
CA ARG A 173 -7.20 4.37 -21.20
C ARG A 173 -5.76 4.24 -20.67
N VAL A 174 -5.36 3.05 -20.30
CA VAL A 174 -3.96 2.76 -19.99
C VAL A 174 -3.23 2.99 -21.31
N VAL A 175 -2.57 4.13 -21.44
CA VAL A 175 -1.67 4.37 -22.56
C VAL A 175 -0.40 3.58 -22.24
N PRO A 176 -0.09 2.50 -22.97
CA PRO A 176 1.14 1.77 -22.75
C PRO A 176 2.28 2.77 -22.94
N PHE A 177 3.22 2.80 -21.99
CA PHE A 177 4.43 3.60 -22.12
C PHE A 177 5.15 3.11 -23.39
N ALA A 178 5.13 3.94 -24.44
CA ALA A 178 5.90 3.68 -25.66
C ALA A 178 7.39 3.75 -25.26
N GLY A 179 7.97 2.60 -25.02
CA GLY A 179 9.38 2.48 -24.67
C GLY A 179 10.21 3.27 -25.67
N ARG A 180 11.07 4.14 -25.15
CA ARG A 180 12.02 4.91 -25.94
C ARG A 180 12.82 3.93 -26.79
N ARG A 181 12.61 3.90 -28.10
CA ARG A 181 13.44 3.10 -29.02
C ARG A 181 14.91 3.48 -28.79
N PRO A 182 15.82 2.49 -28.65
CA PRO A 182 17.24 2.81 -28.61
C PRO A 182 17.59 3.58 -29.90
N ARG A 183 18.31 4.67 -29.77
CA ARG A 183 18.86 5.39 -30.93
C ARG A 183 19.81 4.43 -31.62
N SER A 184 19.51 4.07 -32.86
CA SER A 184 20.45 3.42 -33.75
C SER A 184 21.62 4.38 -33.98
N THR A 185 22.82 3.94 -33.63
CA THR A 185 24.09 4.51 -34.03
C THR A 185 24.30 4.33 -35.51
#